data_50e004364a9d160f71db6eac59130acf
#
_entry.id   50e004364a9d160f71db6eac59130acf
#
_cell.length_a   1.000
_cell.length_b   1.000
_cell.length_c   1.000
_cell.angle_alpha   90.00
_cell.angle_beta   90.00
_cell.angle_gamma   90.00
#
_symmetry.space_group_name_H-M   'P 1'
#
loop_
_entity.id
_entity.type
_entity.pdbx_description
1 polymer ?
#
loop_
_entity_poly.entity_id
_entity_poly.type
_entity_poly.pdbx_seq_one_letter_code
_entity_poly.pdbx_strand_id
1 'polypeptide(L)'
;SLTFGAAVELAVAMPLSWLPLISDYTRDAEKPTQATWVSVLVYGAVSCWMYVIGMGAAIFTGEYDIAVIMVKAGLGIAALIILVFSTVTTTFLDAWSAGISAESLSAKLNGKKTAIAVTVIGTAAAILFPMDDITGFLYLIGSVFAPMIAVQIADHFILHRDRFAVAADARNLVIWLVGFIAYRLLMGVDTPVGYTLPDMVLTVV
;
A
#
# COMPACT_ATOMS: atom_id res chain seq x y z
N SER A 1 -8.66 22.48 3.50
CA SER A 1 -7.78 22.00 4.58
C SER A 1 -8.11 20.55 4.86
N LEU A 2 -7.08 19.73 4.97
CA LEU A 2 -7.23 18.32 5.32
C LEU A 2 -7.69 18.22 6.79
N THR A 3 -8.71 17.40 7.07
CA THR A 3 -9.10 17.13 8.47
C THR A 3 -8.07 16.18 9.13
N PHE A 4 -8.05 16.14 10.47
CA PHE A 4 -7.13 15.25 11.18
C PHE A 4 -7.38 13.78 10.82
N GLY A 5 -8.65 13.36 10.76
CA GLY A 5 -9.01 11.99 10.36
C GLY A 5 -8.58 11.64 8.95
N ALA A 6 -8.70 12.56 7.99
CA ALA A 6 -8.20 12.36 6.64
C ALA A 6 -6.67 12.25 6.59
N ALA A 7 -5.94 12.99 7.42
CA ALA A 7 -4.48 12.86 7.52
C ALA A 7 -4.06 11.51 8.13
N VAL A 8 -4.78 11.05 9.16
CA VAL A 8 -4.57 9.71 9.74
C VAL A 8 -4.81 8.63 8.68
N GLU A 9 -5.89 8.76 7.91
CA GLU A 9 -6.21 7.81 6.84
C GLU A 9 -5.11 7.71 5.79
N LEU A 10 -4.60 8.83 5.31
CA LEU A 10 -3.50 8.84 4.34
C LEU A 10 -2.22 8.20 4.90
N ALA A 11 -1.95 8.43 6.20
CA ALA A 11 -0.80 7.80 6.86
C ALA A 11 -0.96 6.29 7.03
N VAL A 12 -2.21 5.79 7.19
CA VAL A 12 -2.52 4.35 7.32
C VAL A 12 -2.59 3.66 5.96
N ALA A 13 -3.10 4.33 4.93
CA ALA A 13 -3.23 3.77 3.58
C ALA A 13 -1.88 3.33 2.99
N MET A 14 -0.80 4.05 3.29
CA MET A 14 0.55 3.72 2.83
C MET A 14 1.00 2.32 3.30
N PRO A 15 1.13 2.03 4.61
CA PRO A 15 1.50 0.69 5.08
C PRO A 15 0.49 -0.39 4.69
N LEU A 16 -0.79 -0.03 4.57
CA LEU A 16 -1.84 -0.96 4.18
C LEU A 16 -1.61 -1.51 2.76
N SER A 17 -1.10 -0.70 1.85
CA SER A 17 -0.75 -1.13 0.48
C SER A 17 0.40 -2.14 0.45
N TRP A 18 1.31 -2.08 1.43
CA TRP A 18 2.46 -2.98 1.55
C TRP A 18 2.15 -4.30 2.25
N LEU A 19 1.06 -4.36 2.99
CA LEU A 19 0.73 -5.52 3.81
C LEU A 19 0.58 -6.82 2.99
N PRO A 20 -0.05 -6.82 1.81
CA PRO A 20 -0.09 -8.02 0.96
C PRO A 20 1.28 -8.43 0.43
N LEU A 21 2.18 -7.47 0.22
CA LEU A 21 3.50 -7.69 -0.37
C LEU A 21 4.52 -8.20 0.65
N ILE A 22 4.37 -7.88 1.94
CA ILE A 22 5.35 -8.22 2.97
C ILE A 22 5.56 -9.74 3.10
N SER A 23 4.55 -10.53 2.80
CA SER A 23 4.63 -11.99 2.79
C SER A 23 5.59 -12.53 1.74
N ASP A 24 5.71 -11.85 0.59
CA ASP A 24 6.63 -12.23 -0.48
C ASP A 24 8.10 -12.11 -0.04
N TYR A 25 8.38 -11.13 0.83
CA TYR A 25 9.73 -10.89 1.36
C TYR A 25 10.06 -11.73 2.59
N THR A 26 9.06 -12.12 3.35
CA THR A 26 9.25 -12.82 4.64
C THR A 26 8.96 -14.31 4.58
N ARG A 27 8.48 -14.85 3.46
CA ARG A 27 8.08 -16.26 3.30
C ARG A 27 9.20 -17.25 3.61
N ASP A 28 10.44 -16.90 3.30
CA ASP A 28 11.62 -17.76 3.48
C ASP A 28 12.36 -17.44 4.81
N ALA A 29 11.73 -16.69 5.72
CA ALA A 29 12.35 -16.32 6.98
C ALA A 29 12.45 -17.54 7.93
N GLU A 30 13.65 -17.82 8.43
CA GLU A 30 13.88 -18.91 9.39
C GLU A 30 13.12 -18.70 10.71
N LYS A 31 12.88 -17.43 11.09
CA LYS A 31 12.20 -17.05 12.33
C LYS A 31 11.06 -16.07 12.04
N PRO A 32 9.86 -16.56 11.69
CA PRO A 32 8.74 -15.72 11.26
C PRO A 32 8.35 -14.60 12.25
N THR A 33 8.27 -14.92 13.53
CA THR A 33 7.91 -13.93 14.58
C THR A 33 8.94 -12.80 14.67
N GLN A 34 10.22 -13.12 14.56
CA GLN A 34 11.28 -12.09 14.58
C GLN A 34 11.23 -11.24 13.32
N ALA A 35 11.04 -11.87 12.16
CA ALA A 35 10.89 -11.16 10.88
C ALA A 35 9.71 -10.19 10.94
N THR A 36 8.57 -10.60 11.49
CA THR A 36 7.39 -9.74 11.68
C THR A 36 7.71 -8.53 12.55
N TRP A 37 8.28 -8.74 13.74
CA TRP A 37 8.61 -7.64 14.65
C TRP A 37 9.64 -6.67 14.06
N VAL A 38 10.68 -7.19 13.42
CA VAL A 38 11.69 -6.36 12.74
C VAL A 38 11.03 -5.54 11.63
N SER A 39 10.19 -6.16 10.80
CA SER A 39 9.48 -5.45 9.73
C SER A 39 8.61 -4.32 10.27
N VAL A 40 7.81 -4.58 11.29
CA VAL A 40 6.92 -3.56 11.90
C VAL A 40 7.72 -2.41 12.51
N LEU A 41 8.76 -2.72 13.31
CA LEU A 41 9.55 -1.70 14.00
C LEU A 41 10.38 -0.86 13.03
N VAL A 42 11.05 -1.50 12.07
CA VAL A 42 11.88 -0.79 11.08
C VAL A 42 11.00 0.04 10.15
N TYR A 43 9.91 -0.53 9.63
CA TYR A 43 8.99 0.20 8.78
C TYR A 43 8.39 1.41 9.52
N GLY A 44 7.91 1.23 10.75
CA GLY A 44 7.36 2.31 11.56
C GLY A 44 8.38 3.42 11.83
N ALA A 45 9.57 3.07 12.30
CA ALA A 45 10.62 4.04 12.61
C ALA A 45 11.07 4.82 11.38
N VAL A 46 11.32 4.12 10.26
CA VAL A 46 11.76 4.76 8.99
C VAL A 46 10.65 5.63 8.41
N SER A 47 9.40 5.18 8.43
CA SER A 47 8.26 5.97 7.95
C SER A 47 8.09 7.26 8.77
N CYS A 48 8.13 7.17 10.11
CA CYS A 48 8.07 8.37 10.96
C CYS A 48 9.23 9.34 10.65
N TRP A 49 10.44 8.82 10.46
CA TRP A 49 11.59 9.62 10.08
C TRP A 49 11.41 10.33 8.74
N MET A 50 10.91 9.61 7.74
CA MET A 50 10.63 10.17 6.41
C MET A 50 9.52 11.23 6.44
N TYR A 51 8.47 11.05 7.26
CA TYR A 51 7.44 12.08 7.45
C TYR A 51 8.01 13.35 8.08
N VAL A 52 8.91 13.23 9.06
CA VAL A 52 9.59 14.39 9.67
C VAL A 52 10.43 15.14 8.64
N ILE A 53 11.20 14.40 7.82
CA ILE A 53 12.02 15.00 6.74
C ILE A 53 11.12 15.70 5.72
N GLY A 54 10.07 15.01 5.23
CA GLY A 54 9.16 15.55 4.24
C GLY A 54 8.41 16.80 4.72
N MET A 55 7.93 16.78 5.96
CA MET A 55 7.28 17.93 6.59
C MET A 55 8.28 19.11 6.75
N GLY A 56 9.48 18.84 7.23
CA GLY A 56 10.54 19.84 7.33
C GLY A 56 10.87 20.46 5.98
N ALA A 57 11.09 19.63 4.97
CA ALA A 57 11.37 20.08 3.62
C ALA A 57 10.25 20.97 3.04
N ALA A 58 8.99 20.56 3.16
CA ALA A 58 7.84 21.33 2.70
C ALA A 58 7.71 22.69 3.42
N ILE A 59 7.93 22.73 4.73
CA ILE A 59 7.87 23.97 5.52
C ILE A 59 8.98 24.94 5.13
N PHE A 60 10.21 24.45 4.96
CA PHE A 60 11.36 25.32 4.68
C PHE A 60 11.47 25.75 3.23
N THR A 61 11.03 24.93 2.27
CA THR A 61 11.14 25.24 0.84
C THR A 61 9.88 25.84 0.25
N GLY A 62 8.72 25.62 0.88
CA GLY A 62 7.40 25.96 0.34
C GLY A 62 7.01 25.14 -0.87
N GLU A 63 7.70 24.02 -1.13
CA GLU A 63 7.49 23.14 -2.28
C GLU A 63 7.01 21.75 -1.84
N TYR A 64 6.30 21.09 -2.72
CA TYR A 64 5.79 19.72 -2.50
C TYR A 64 6.40 18.70 -3.46
N ASP A 65 7.05 19.17 -4.54
CA ASP A 65 7.74 18.29 -5.50
C ASP A 65 9.12 17.94 -4.96
N ILE A 66 9.37 16.65 -4.74
CA ILE A 66 10.62 16.12 -4.19
C ILE A 66 11.81 16.47 -5.08
N ALA A 67 11.66 16.41 -6.40
CA ALA A 67 12.74 16.73 -7.32
C ALA A 67 13.14 18.22 -7.21
N VAL A 68 12.16 19.10 -7.10
CA VAL A 68 12.38 20.55 -6.91
C VAL A 68 13.03 20.82 -5.55
N ILE A 69 12.55 20.17 -4.49
CA ILE A 69 13.13 20.28 -3.14
C ILE A 69 14.61 19.88 -3.15
N MET A 70 14.93 18.74 -3.75
CA MET A 70 16.30 18.22 -3.81
C MET A 70 17.24 19.13 -4.60
N VAL A 71 16.76 19.73 -5.70
CA VAL A 71 17.53 20.70 -6.47
C VAL A 71 17.77 21.98 -5.66
N LYS A 72 16.74 22.51 -4.97
CA LYS A 72 16.84 23.68 -4.08
C LYS A 72 17.79 23.42 -2.88
N ALA A 73 17.84 22.19 -2.40
CA ALA A 73 18.78 21.79 -1.34
C ALA A 73 20.24 21.72 -1.81
N GLY A 74 20.52 22.04 -3.07
CA GLY A 74 21.89 22.10 -3.61
C GLY A 74 22.46 20.75 -4.04
N LEU A 75 21.68 19.69 -4.01
CA LEU A 75 22.11 18.34 -4.42
C LEU A 75 22.15 18.17 -5.96
N GLY A 76 21.50 19.05 -6.69
CA GLY A 76 21.56 19.14 -8.14
C GLY A 76 21.25 17.84 -8.88
N ILE A 77 22.04 17.55 -9.91
CA ILE A 77 21.87 16.34 -10.77
C ILE A 77 22.07 15.05 -9.98
N ALA A 78 22.96 15.02 -8.98
CA ALA A 78 23.20 13.83 -8.16
C ALA A 78 21.93 13.37 -7.45
N ALA A 79 21.13 14.30 -6.94
CA ALA A 79 19.86 13.99 -6.30
C ALA A 79 18.84 13.39 -7.28
N LEU A 80 18.77 13.92 -8.49
CA LEU A 80 17.88 13.39 -9.52
C LEU A 80 18.29 11.97 -9.93
N ILE A 81 19.57 11.68 -10.02
CA ILE A 81 20.08 10.33 -10.28
C ILE A 81 19.67 9.37 -9.16
N ILE A 82 19.87 9.76 -7.90
CA ILE A 82 19.46 8.95 -6.74
C ILE A 82 17.94 8.70 -6.76
N LEU A 83 17.15 9.73 -7.05
CA LEU A 83 15.68 9.61 -7.15
C LEU A 83 15.27 8.60 -8.23
N VAL A 84 15.87 8.68 -9.43
CA VAL A 84 15.60 7.75 -10.53
C VAL A 84 15.95 6.32 -10.12
N PHE A 85 17.13 6.07 -9.57
CA PHE A 85 17.52 4.73 -9.15
C PHE A 85 16.62 4.19 -8.04
N SER A 86 16.26 5.01 -7.06
CA SER A 86 15.32 4.63 -6.00
C SER A 86 13.96 4.24 -6.56
N THR A 87 13.42 5.04 -7.49
CA THR A 87 12.13 4.76 -8.14
C THR A 87 12.18 3.47 -8.96
N VAL A 88 13.26 3.27 -9.73
CA VAL A 88 13.42 2.05 -10.56
C VAL A 88 13.46 0.80 -9.70
N THR A 89 14.18 0.80 -8.57
CA THR A 89 14.25 -0.35 -7.67
C THR A 89 12.91 -0.68 -7.04
N THR A 90 12.16 0.32 -6.60
CA THR A 90 10.83 0.12 -6.02
C THR A 90 9.84 -0.40 -7.07
N THR A 91 9.79 0.22 -8.25
CA THR A 91 8.92 -0.23 -9.35
C THR A 91 9.25 -1.67 -9.80
N PHE A 92 10.53 -2.04 -9.77
CA PHE A 92 10.93 -3.43 -10.07
C PHE A 92 10.34 -4.41 -9.06
N LEU A 93 10.38 -4.08 -7.77
CA LEU A 93 9.81 -4.92 -6.72
C LEU A 93 8.30 -5.07 -6.88
N ASP A 94 7.59 -3.99 -7.20
CA ASP A 94 6.13 -4.02 -7.44
C ASP A 94 5.79 -4.90 -8.65
N ALA A 95 6.52 -4.75 -9.74
CA ALA A 95 6.34 -5.58 -10.94
C ALA A 95 6.64 -7.07 -10.67
N TRP A 96 7.67 -7.36 -9.87
CA TRP A 96 8.01 -8.71 -9.45
C TRP A 96 6.90 -9.34 -8.59
N SER A 97 6.40 -8.62 -7.59
CA SER A 97 5.28 -9.06 -6.76
C SER A 97 3.99 -9.28 -7.56
N ALA A 98 3.71 -8.42 -8.54
CA ALA A 98 2.60 -8.64 -9.47
C ALA A 98 2.74 -9.95 -10.26
N GLY A 99 3.97 -10.28 -10.67
CA GLY A 99 4.29 -11.56 -11.31
C GLY A 99 4.01 -12.76 -10.41
N ILE A 100 4.48 -12.74 -9.17
CA ILE A 100 4.24 -13.80 -8.18
C ILE A 100 2.75 -13.96 -7.88
N SER A 101 2.06 -12.85 -7.66
CA SER A 101 0.62 -12.84 -7.40
C SER A 101 -0.17 -13.45 -8.56
N ALA A 102 0.24 -13.19 -9.81
CA ALA A 102 -0.39 -13.79 -10.98
C ALA A 102 -0.19 -15.31 -11.06
N GLU A 103 0.99 -15.81 -10.72
CA GLU A 103 1.26 -17.26 -10.67
C GLU A 103 0.44 -17.95 -9.59
N SER A 104 0.21 -17.29 -8.47
CA SER A 104 -0.65 -17.84 -7.40
C SER A 104 -2.12 -17.91 -7.80
N LEU A 105 -2.59 -17.01 -8.68
CA LEU A 105 -3.96 -17.05 -9.20
C LEU A 105 -4.18 -18.16 -10.24
N SER A 106 -3.17 -18.43 -11.06
CA SER A 106 -3.26 -19.47 -12.07
C SER A 106 -1.88 -20.00 -12.50
N ALA A 107 -1.69 -21.31 -12.37
CA ALA A 107 -0.48 -22.00 -12.85
C ALA A 107 -0.21 -21.85 -14.38
N LYS A 108 -1.18 -21.32 -15.13
CA LYS A 108 -1.01 -21.06 -16.57
C LYS A 108 -0.37 -19.70 -16.85
N LEU A 109 -0.35 -18.80 -15.87
CA LEU A 109 0.26 -17.49 -15.98
C LEU A 109 1.76 -17.59 -15.72
N ASN A 110 2.54 -16.93 -16.55
CA ASN A 110 3.98 -16.84 -16.38
C ASN A 110 4.33 -15.52 -15.70
N GLY A 111 4.83 -15.58 -14.47
CA GLY A 111 5.11 -14.41 -13.65
C GLY A 111 6.01 -13.39 -14.33
N LYS A 112 7.08 -13.85 -15.03
CA LYS A 112 7.97 -12.96 -15.78
C LYS A 112 7.24 -12.18 -16.89
N LYS A 113 6.38 -12.88 -17.65
CA LYS A 113 5.60 -12.23 -18.73
C LYS A 113 4.58 -11.28 -18.15
N THR A 114 3.94 -11.64 -17.05
CA THR A 114 2.98 -10.79 -16.34
C THR A 114 3.67 -9.55 -15.77
N ALA A 115 4.81 -9.69 -15.12
CA ALA A 115 5.59 -8.57 -14.61
C ALA A 115 5.95 -7.57 -15.72
N ILE A 116 6.43 -8.06 -16.87
CA ILE A 116 6.73 -7.22 -18.03
C ILE A 116 5.46 -6.53 -18.56
N ALA A 117 4.36 -7.27 -18.71
CA ALA A 117 3.10 -6.71 -19.21
C ALA A 117 2.57 -5.62 -18.28
N VAL A 118 2.56 -5.85 -16.96
CA VAL A 118 2.14 -4.86 -15.95
C VAL A 118 3.04 -3.62 -16.01
N THR A 119 4.35 -3.79 -16.14
CA THR A 119 5.28 -2.65 -16.27
C THR A 119 5.00 -1.83 -17.52
N VAL A 120 4.79 -2.47 -18.66
CA VAL A 120 4.49 -1.76 -19.93
C VAL A 120 3.15 -1.03 -19.84
N ILE A 121 2.11 -1.70 -19.35
CA ILE A 121 0.78 -1.10 -19.17
C ILE A 121 0.83 0.04 -18.17
N GLY A 122 1.50 -0.14 -17.03
CA GLY A 122 1.67 0.88 -16.00
C GLY A 122 2.42 2.10 -16.52
N THR A 123 3.49 1.89 -17.30
CA THR A 123 4.23 2.99 -17.93
C THR A 123 3.35 3.77 -18.92
N ALA A 124 2.61 3.06 -19.78
CA ALA A 124 1.68 3.71 -20.71
C ALA A 124 0.58 4.48 -19.96
N ALA A 125 0.02 3.89 -18.90
CA ALA A 125 -0.97 4.55 -18.07
C ALA A 125 -0.41 5.80 -17.38
N ALA A 126 0.81 5.75 -16.85
CA ALA A 126 1.46 6.89 -16.21
C ALA A 126 1.72 8.06 -17.19
N ILE A 127 1.99 7.76 -18.46
CA ILE A 127 2.16 8.78 -19.51
C ILE A 127 0.82 9.41 -19.89
N LEU A 128 -0.25 8.59 -20.00
CA LEU A 128 -1.56 9.03 -20.47
C LEU A 128 -2.41 9.68 -19.36
N PHE A 129 -2.21 9.27 -18.12
CA PHE A 129 -2.97 9.72 -16.95
C PHE A 129 -1.99 10.21 -15.87
N PRO A 130 -1.58 11.49 -15.91
CA PRO A 130 -0.74 12.05 -14.85
C PRO A 130 -1.49 11.93 -13.51
N MET A 131 -0.83 11.30 -12.52
CA MET A 131 -1.38 11.03 -11.19
C MET A 131 -1.21 12.25 -10.28
N ASP A 132 -1.88 13.36 -10.62
CA ASP A 132 -1.83 14.59 -9.82
C ASP A 132 -2.63 14.47 -8.51
N ASP A 133 -3.65 13.59 -8.49
CA ASP A 133 -4.43 13.29 -7.28
C ASP A 133 -4.01 11.98 -6.61
N ILE A 134 -2.85 12.01 -5.96
CA ILE A 134 -2.35 10.89 -5.15
C ILE A 134 -3.28 10.59 -3.96
N THR A 135 -4.00 11.59 -3.45
CA THR A 135 -4.91 11.46 -2.32
C THR A 135 -6.09 10.56 -2.67
N GLY A 136 -6.73 10.79 -3.82
CA GLY A 136 -7.82 9.94 -4.30
C GLY A 136 -7.38 8.50 -4.54
N PHE A 137 -6.16 8.31 -5.05
CA PHE A 137 -5.57 6.98 -5.23
C PHE A 137 -5.32 6.26 -3.90
N LEU A 138 -4.80 6.96 -2.88
CA LEU A 138 -4.59 6.38 -1.54
C LEU A 138 -5.92 5.96 -0.89
N TYR A 139 -6.98 6.75 -1.05
CA TYR A 139 -8.31 6.36 -0.58
C TYR A 139 -8.86 5.13 -1.33
N LEU A 140 -8.56 4.99 -2.62
CA LEU A 140 -8.90 3.78 -3.37
C LEU A 140 -8.17 2.57 -2.80
N ILE A 141 -6.87 2.67 -2.55
CA ILE A 141 -6.07 1.64 -1.90
C ILE A 141 -6.68 1.26 -0.54
N GLY A 142 -6.95 2.23 0.32
CA GLY A 142 -7.59 2.00 1.62
C GLY A 142 -8.90 1.22 1.48
N SER A 143 -9.78 1.65 0.57
CA SER A 143 -11.07 1.00 0.36
C SER A 143 -10.99 -0.46 -0.12
N VAL A 144 -9.94 -0.82 -0.83
CA VAL A 144 -9.72 -2.21 -1.32
C VAL A 144 -9.06 -3.07 -0.26
N PHE A 145 -7.98 -2.57 0.35
CA PHE A 145 -7.14 -3.39 1.23
C PHE A 145 -7.64 -3.45 2.67
N ALA A 146 -8.28 -2.41 3.21
CA ALA A 146 -8.79 -2.43 4.57
C ALA A 146 -9.77 -3.60 4.83
N PRO A 147 -10.87 -3.74 4.06
CA PRO A 147 -11.78 -4.86 4.25
C PRO A 147 -11.15 -6.21 3.89
N MET A 148 -10.22 -6.26 2.93
CA MET A 148 -9.51 -7.50 2.60
C MET A 148 -8.69 -8.02 3.78
N ILE A 149 -7.94 -7.15 4.41
CA ILE A 149 -7.11 -7.49 5.57
C ILE A 149 -7.99 -7.82 6.78
N ALA A 150 -9.09 -7.10 6.98
CA ALA A 150 -10.06 -7.39 8.02
C ALA A 150 -10.63 -8.81 7.90
N VAL A 151 -11.00 -9.24 6.70
CA VAL A 151 -11.45 -10.62 6.42
C VAL A 151 -10.35 -11.63 6.74
N GLN A 152 -9.09 -11.36 6.35
CA GLN A 152 -7.96 -12.25 6.64
C GLN A 152 -7.70 -12.37 8.15
N ILE A 153 -7.75 -11.25 8.87
CA ILE A 153 -7.61 -11.23 10.33
C ILE A 153 -8.74 -12.04 10.99
N ALA A 154 -9.98 -11.82 10.55
CA ALA A 154 -11.13 -12.52 11.09
C ALA A 154 -11.03 -14.04 10.86
N ASP A 155 -10.73 -14.48 9.65
CA ASP A 155 -10.62 -15.90 9.31
C ASP A 155 -9.47 -16.57 10.09
N HIS A 156 -8.30 -15.96 10.14
CA HIS A 156 -7.12 -16.60 10.74
C HIS A 156 -7.13 -16.52 12.27
N PHE A 157 -7.33 -15.34 12.86
CA PHE A 157 -7.15 -15.13 14.31
C PHE A 157 -8.43 -15.31 15.12
N ILE A 158 -9.61 -15.05 14.54
CA ILE A 158 -10.88 -15.11 15.28
C ILE A 158 -11.60 -16.43 15.01
N LEU A 159 -11.74 -16.81 13.75
CA LEU A 159 -12.46 -18.01 13.36
C LEU A 159 -11.58 -19.25 13.27
N HIS A 160 -10.27 -19.09 13.34
CA HIS A 160 -9.26 -20.16 13.22
C HIS A 160 -9.52 -21.07 12.01
N ARG A 161 -9.92 -20.48 10.88
CA ARG A 161 -10.21 -21.19 9.64
C ARG A 161 -9.04 -21.16 8.71
N ASP A 162 -8.52 -22.34 8.40
CA ASP A 162 -7.46 -22.52 7.43
C ASP A 162 -8.08 -22.85 6.06
N ARG A 163 -8.09 -21.89 5.14
CA ARG A 163 -8.71 -22.03 3.83
C ARG A 163 -7.72 -21.95 2.66
N PHE A 164 -6.46 -22.22 2.90
CA PHE A 164 -5.42 -22.17 1.87
C PHE A 164 -5.68 -23.08 0.65
N ALA A 165 -6.48 -24.13 0.82
CA ALA A 165 -6.83 -25.03 -0.27
C ALA A 165 -8.02 -24.57 -1.14
N VAL A 166 -8.73 -23.50 -0.74
CA VAL A 166 -9.91 -23.00 -1.46
C VAL A 166 -9.50 -21.84 -2.37
N ALA A 167 -9.60 -22.05 -3.67
CA ALA A 167 -9.18 -21.05 -4.67
C ALA A 167 -10.00 -19.75 -4.62
N ALA A 168 -11.27 -19.81 -4.21
CA ALA A 168 -12.12 -18.63 -4.00
C ALA A 168 -13.21 -18.94 -2.98
N ASP A 169 -13.37 -18.11 -1.97
CA ASP A 169 -14.47 -18.17 -1.01
C ASP A 169 -15.49 -17.07 -1.31
N ALA A 170 -16.62 -17.46 -1.86
CA ALA A 170 -17.69 -16.53 -2.21
C ALA A 170 -18.21 -15.73 -1.01
N ARG A 171 -18.21 -16.32 0.20
CA ARG A 171 -18.61 -15.63 1.42
C ARG A 171 -17.65 -14.50 1.75
N ASN A 172 -16.36 -14.79 1.76
CA ASN A 172 -15.32 -13.78 2.04
C ASN A 172 -15.31 -12.68 0.99
N LEU A 173 -15.56 -13.02 -0.27
CA LEU A 173 -15.68 -12.03 -1.34
C LEU A 173 -16.89 -11.10 -1.14
N VAL A 174 -18.04 -11.64 -0.70
CA VAL A 174 -19.22 -10.81 -0.39
C VAL A 174 -18.95 -9.91 0.81
N ILE A 175 -18.35 -10.44 1.89
CA ILE A 175 -17.99 -9.63 3.07
C ILE A 175 -17.01 -8.52 2.68
N TRP A 176 -15.97 -8.84 1.90
CA TRP A 176 -15.05 -7.85 1.36
C TRP A 176 -15.75 -6.75 0.54
N LEU A 177 -16.70 -7.14 -0.33
CA LEU A 177 -17.46 -6.18 -1.14
C LEU A 177 -18.32 -5.25 -0.27
N VAL A 178 -18.97 -5.81 0.76
CA VAL A 178 -19.74 -5.03 1.73
C VAL A 178 -18.82 -4.05 2.48
N GLY A 179 -17.65 -4.50 2.92
CA GLY A 179 -16.63 -3.64 3.53
C GLY A 179 -16.17 -2.54 2.58
N PHE A 180 -15.86 -2.87 1.33
CA PHE A 180 -15.52 -1.85 0.33
C PHE A 180 -16.59 -0.75 0.20
N ILE A 181 -17.87 -1.16 0.14
CA ILE A 181 -18.98 -0.19 0.08
C ILE A 181 -19.07 0.61 1.38
N ALA A 182 -18.94 -0.04 2.53
CA ALA A 182 -18.96 0.63 3.84
C ALA A 182 -17.83 1.67 3.96
N TYR A 183 -16.61 1.34 3.55
CA TYR A 183 -15.50 2.28 3.52
C TYR A 183 -15.82 3.52 2.67
N ARG A 184 -16.37 3.32 1.46
CA ARG A 184 -16.75 4.42 0.56
C ARG A 184 -17.85 5.30 1.14
N LEU A 185 -18.77 4.74 1.92
CA LEU A 185 -19.80 5.49 2.64
C LEU A 185 -19.20 6.26 3.84
N LEU A 186 -18.28 5.64 4.57
CA LEU A 186 -17.57 6.26 5.70
C LEU A 186 -16.75 7.49 5.28
N MET A 187 -16.25 7.52 4.04
CA MET A 187 -15.56 8.71 3.52
C MET A 187 -16.44 9.99 3.51
N GLY A 188 -17.77 9.83 3.56
CA GLY A 188 -18.69 10.96 3.72
C GLY A 188 -18.83 11.47 5.16
N VAL A 189 -18.23 10.78 6.14
CA VAL A 189 -18.33 11.11 7.57
C VAL A 189 -16.94 11.48 8.09
N ASP A 190 -16.79 12.68 8.64
CA ASP A 190 -15.52 13.10 9.23
C ASP A 190 -15.31 12.41 10.58
N THR A 191 -14.41 11.41 10.61
CA THR A 191 -14.05 10.68 11.82
C THR A 191 -12.63 11.01 12.25
N PRO A 192 -12.33 11.15 13.57
CA PRO A 192 -11.00 11.52 14.04
C PRO A 192 -9.95 10.40 13.85
N VAL A 193 -10.39 9.17 13.61
CA VAL A 193 -9.51 7.98 13.46
C VAL A 193 -9.35 7.51 12.01
N GLY A 194 -9.79 8.30 11.05
CA GLY A 194 -9.81 7.90 9.64
C GLY A 194 -10.93 6.91 9.31
N TYR A 195 -10.87 6.30 8.15
CA TYR A 195 -11.93 5.41 7.63
C TYR A 195 -11.56 3.94 7.75
N THR A 196 -10.27 3.62 7.67
CA THR A 196 -9.75 2.25 7.72
C THR A 196 -10.11 1.53 9.01
N LEU A 197 -9.88 2.15 10.18
CA LEU A 197 -10.17 1.51 11.46
C LEU A 197 -11.66 1.19 11.65
N PRO A 198 -12.59 2.13 11.46
CA PRO A 198 -14.03 1.85 11.53
C PRO A 198 -14.47 0.77 10.53
N ASP A 199 -13.96 0.83 9.31
CA ASP A 199 -14.28 -0.15 8.26
C ASP A 199 -13.80 -1.56 8.64
N MET A 200 -12.56 -1.70 9.11
CA MET A 200 -12.03 -2.98 9.53
C MET A 200 -12.86 -3.58 10.69
N VAL A 201 -13.26 -2.76 11.65
CA VAL A 201 -14.12 -3.22 12.76
C VAL A 201 -15.47 -3.69 12.23
N LEU A 202 -16.10 -2.95 11.32
CA LEU A 202 -17.38 -3.34 10.70
C LEU A 202 -17.26 -4.62 9.87
N THR A 203 -16.13 -4.82 9.22
CA THR A 203 -15.90 -5.97 8.33
C THR A 203 -15.59 -7.24 9.11
N VAL A 204 -14.98 -7.12 10.31
CA VAL A 204 -14.68 -8.26 11.20
C VAL A 204 -15.92 -8.79 11.91
N VAL A 205 -16.89 -7.94 12.23
CA VAL A 205 -18.15 -8.28 12.94
C VAL A 205 -19.17 -8.87 11.98
#